data_43e5689f15724cb74212696b325b4ba8
#
_entry.id   43e5689f15724cb74212696b325b4ba8
#
_cell.length_a   1.000
_cell.length_b   1.000
_cell.length_c   1.000
_cell.angle_alpha   90.00
_cell.angle_beta   90.00
_cell.angle_gamma   90.00
#
_symmetry.space_group_name_H-M   'P 1'
#
loop_
_entity.id
_entity.type
_entity.pdbx_description
1 polymer ?
#
loop_
_entity_poly.entity_id
_entity_poly.type
_entity_poly.pdbx_seq_one_letter_code
_entity_poly.pdbx_strand_id
1 'polypeptide(L)'
;MNLKDCHNFNDFRKLAKKKLPSPIFHYIDGGADDESTLRRNTESFNDCDLVPNILASVGKPDLSTTVFGKKIDMPIFLSPTAMQRLYHHDGDKASARAAEKFGTFYSMSTMANNSIEEIADISSGPKLFQLYVHKDNSITDDLIDRCRISKFDGMCLTVDTLVAGNREKDHRTGFTTPPKLTLQSLMSFALHPQWVFNYFTHGKFEMSNVKNKTDKGTNIAKSVIEYINEQYDPAMSWKDAEYCVKKWNGPFALKGVMSVEDAKKAIDIGCTAIMVSNHGGRQLDGSRSPFDQVSAIRDAVGDKLEIILDGGVRRGTHVLKALGAGATACSFGRMFLFSLAAGGQKGVEHLLQNMHDEINRNMILMGCKNLKELNSSKLIYRK
;
A
#
# COMPACT_ATOMS: atom_id res chain seq x y z
N MET A 1 -25.96 -2.47 7.25
CA MET A 1 -24.98 -2.05 6.24
C MET A 1 -24.30 -3.31 5.73
N ASN A 2 -24.47 -3.59 4.48
CA ASN A 2 -23.90 -4.73 3.76
C ASN A 2 -22.82 -4.23 2.78
N LEU A 3 -22.10 -5.15 2.13
CA LEU A 3 -21.06 -4.79 1.18
C LEU A 3 -21.61 -3.93 0.02
N LYS A 4 -22.80 -4.25 -0.51
CA LYS A 4 -23.44 -3.49 -1.58
C LYS A 4 -23.79 -2.04 -1.22
N ASP A 5 -23.83 -1.70 0.07
CA ASP A 5 -24.11 -0.37 0.59
C ASP A 5 -22.83 0.46 0.77
N CYS A 6 -21.67 -0.10 0.41
CA CYS A 6 -20.37 0.57 0.52
C CYS A 6 -20.04 1.32 -0.78
N HIS A 7 -20.21 2.64 -0.78
CA HIS A 7 -19.99 3.51 -1.93
C HIS A 7 -18.66 4.29 -1.85
N ASN A 8 -17.99 4.30 -0.69
CA ASN A 8 -16.80 5.09 -0.45
C ASN A 8 -15.95 4.51 0.69
N PHE A 9 -14.76 5.09 0.89
CA PHE A 9 -13.82 4.70 1.95
C PHE A 9 -14.48 4.60 3.34
N ASN A 10 -15.31 5.58 3.71
CA ASN A 10 -15.91 5.62 5.04
C ASN A 10 -16.92 4.48 5.25
N ASP A 11 -17.61 4.06 4.21
CA ASP A 11 -18.57 2.95 4.28
C ASP A 11 -17.84 1.62 4.49
N PHE A 12 -16.77 1.36 3.71
CA PHE A 12 -15.91 0.18 3.93
C PHE A 12 -15.30 0.21 5.33
N ARG A 13 -14.80 1.36 5.79
CA ARG A 13 -14.25 1.52 7.14
C ARG A 13 -15.29 1.22 8.23
N LYS A 14 -16.52 1.73 8.10
CA LYS A 14 -17.61 1.44 9.03
C LYS A 14 -17.98 -0.05 9.06
N LEU A 15 -18.05 -0.68 7.88
CA LEU A 15 -18.37 -2.11 7.78
C LEU A 15 -17.23 -2.97 8.35
N ALA A 16 -15.98 -2.65 8.05
CA ALA A 16 -14.80 -3.30 8.63
C ALA A 16 -14.78 -3.20 10.16
N LYS A 17 -15.10 -2.02 10.71
CA LYS A 17 -15.20 -1.82 12.17
C LYS A 17 -16.23 -2.73 12.84
N LYS A 18 -17.30 -3.10 12.13
CA LYS A 18 -18.32 -4.04 12.63
C LYS A 18 -17.88 -5.50 12.56
N LYS A 19 -16.90 -5.83 11.70
CA LYS A 19 -16.46 -7.21 11.46
C LYS A 19 -15.17 -7.58 12.17
N LEU A 20 -14.38 -6.59 12.54
CA LEU A 20 -13.06 -6.79 13.15
C LEU A 20 -13.08 -6.52 14.64
N PRO A 21 -12.40 -7.35 15.45
CA PRO A 21 -12.09 -7.01 16.84
C PRO A 21 -11.39 -5.65 16.92
N SER A 22 -11.65 -4.89 17.98
CA SER A 22 -11.15 -3.54 18.18
C SER A 22 -9.62 -3.42 18.01
N PRO A 23 -8.78 -4.32 18.56
CA PRO A 23 -7.33 -4.25 18.35
C PRO A 23 -6.94 -4.36 16.89
N ILE A 24 -7.56 -5.27 16.14
CA ILE A 24 -7.28 -5.49 14.72
C ILE A 24 -7.74 -4.28 13.88
N PHE A 25 -8.91 -3.74 14.19
CA PHE A 25 -9.41 -2.53 13.52
C PHE A 25 -8.47 -1.35 13.76
N HIS A 26 -8.06 -1.10 15.00
CA HIS A 26 -7.20 0.02 15.35
C HIS A 26 -5.79 -0.12 14.77
N TYR A 27 -5.29 -1.35 14.62
CA TYR A 27 -4.02 -1.60 13.94
C TYR A 27 -4.02 -1.13 12.48
N ILE A 28 -5.13 -1.28 11.73
CA ILE A 28 -5.25 -0.71 10.37
C ILE A 28 -5.46 0.80 10.43
N ASP A 29 -6.38 1.23 11.29
CA ASP A 29 -6.91 2.59 11.31
C ASP A 29 -5.91 3.63 11.84
N GLY A 30 -5.04 3.20 12.75
CA GLY A 30 -4.12 4.07 13.47
C GLY A 30 -2.96 4.62 12.65
N GLY A 31 -2.49 5.78 13.07
CA GLY A 31 -1.24 6.43 12.67
C GLY A 31 -0.22 6.44 13.80
N ALA A 32 0.88 7.15 13.61
CA ALA A 32 1.88 7.41 14.65
C ALA A 32 1.53 8.65 15.46
N ASP A 33 1.93 8.65 16.71
CA ASP A 33 1.84 9.77 17.67
C ASP A 33 0.46 10.45 17.65
N ASP A 34 0.39 11.74 17.32
CA ASP A 34 -0.86 12.53 17.27
C ASP A 34 -1.68 12.32 15.99
N GLU A 35 -1.22 11.45 15.07
CA GLU A 35 -1.87 11.16 13.78
C GLU A 35 -2.05 12.40 12.88
N SER A 36 -1.25 13.45 13.05
CA SER A 36 -1.32 14.67 12.25
C SER A 36 -0.98 14.39 10.78
N THR A 37 0.07 13.61 10.51
CA THR A 37 0.43 13.15 9.17
C THR A 37 -0.66 12.27 8.54
N LEU A 38 -1.25 11.36 9.35
CA LEU A 38 -2.35 10.51 8.89
C LEU A 38 -3.53 11.33 8.35
N ARG A 39 -3.94 12.38 9.08
CA ARG A 39 -5.01 13.29 8.65
C ARG A 39 -4.59 14.10 7.43
N ARG A 40 -3.41 14.74 7.49
CA ARG A 40 -2.88 15.59 6.43
C ARG A 40 -2.74 14.85 5.09
N ASN A 41 -2.40 13.57 5.09
CA ASN A 41 -2.29 12.77 3.88
C ASN A 41 -3.56 12.79 3.00
N THR A 42 -4.74 12.90 3.61
CA THR A 42 -6.00 13.00 2.86
C THR A 42 -6.46 14.45 2.71
N GLU A 43 -6.25 15.28 3.71
CA GLU A 43 -6.66 16.68 3.70
C GLU A 43 -5.91 17.50 2.65
N SER A 44 -4.65 17.20 2.37
CA SER A 44 -3.82 17.88 1.37
C SER A 44 -4.44 17.91 -0.04
N PHE A 45 -5.23 16.90 -0.39
CA PHE A 45 -5.96 16.94 -1.65
C PHE A 45 -7.02 18.05 -1.71
N ASN A 46 -7.50 18.55 -0.58
CA ASN A 46 -8.47 19.64 -0.52
C ASN A 46 -7.83 21.02 -0.81
N ASP A 47 -6.50 21.11 -0.74
CA ASP A 47 -5.75 22.33 -1.06
C ASP A 47 -5.49 22.48 -2.57
N CYS A 48 -6.02 21.58 -3.37
CA CYS A 48 -5.85 21.56 -4.82
C CYS A 48 -7.21 21.37 -5.50
N ASP A 49 -7.55 22.24 -6.45
CA ASP A 49 -8.78 22.15 -7.24
C ASP A 49 -8.49 21.61 -8.64
N LEU A 50 -9.47 20.90 -9.21
CA LEU A 50 -9.47 20.42 -10.60
C LEU A 50 -10.12 21.45 -11.51
N VAL A 51 -9.51 21.72 -12.67
CA VAL A 51 -10.02 22.66 -13.69
C VAL A 51 -10.53 21.87 -14.90
N PRO A 52 -11.84 21.71 -15.03
CA PRO A 52 -12.42 20.94 -16.14
C PRO A 52 -12.43 21.74 -17.46
N ASN A 53 -12.34 21.02 -18.58
CA ASN A 53 -12.65 21.56 -19.91
C ASN A 53 -13.95 20.95 -20.42
N ILE A 54 -14.87 21.78 -20.86
CA ILE A 54 -16.18 21.34 -21.37
C ILE A 54 -16.14 21.05 -22.86
N LEU A 55 -17.14 20.31 -23.36
CA LEU A 55 -17.36 20.02 -24.78
C LEU A 55 -16.19 19.31 -25.49
N ALA A 56 -15.39 18.55 -24.73
CA ALA A 56 -14.19 17.88 -25.23
C ALA A 56 -14.46 16.58 -26.01
N SER A 57 -15.72 16.17 -26.16
CA SER A 57 -16.12 14.94 -26.87
C SER A 57 -15.34 13.69 -26.41
N VAL A 58 -15.29 13.48 -25.08
CA VAL A 58 -14.44 12.44 -24.48
C VAL A 58 -14.90 11.03 -24.85
N GLY A 59 -16.22 10.76 -24.81
CA GLY A 59 -16.76 9.41 -24.98
C GLY A 59 -16.32 8.48 -23.87
N LYS A 60 -15.56 7.45 -24.20
CA LYS A 60 -14.97 6.51 -23.22
C LYS A 60 -13.48 6.82 -23.04
N PRO A 61 -13.05 7.34 -21.88
CA PRO A 61 -11.64 7.64 -21.65
C PRO A 61 -10.81 6.36 -21.51
N ASP A 62 -9.53 6.42 -21.93
CA ASP A 62 -8.54 5.40 -21.68
C ASP A 62 -7.89 5.66 -20.31
N LEU A 63 -8.11 4.74 -19.37
CA LEU A 63 -7.57 4.78 -18.02
C LEU A 63 -6.27 3.99 -17.87
N SER A 64 -5.79 3.34 -18.93
CA SER A 64 -4.60 2.49 -18.85
C SER A 64 -3.32 3.30 -18.71
N THR A 65 -2.36 2.73 -17.98
CA THR A 65 -0.99 3.27 -17.85
C THR A 65 0.01 2.14 -17.77
N THR A 66 1.29 2.47 -17.85
CA THR A 66 2.39 1.50 -17.66
C THR A 66 3.10 1.81 -16.36
N VAL A 67 3.31 0.79 -15.53
CA VAL A 67 4.03 0.84 -14.26
C VAL A 67 4.93 -0.38 -14.17
N PHE A 68 6.18 -0.21 -13.77
CA PHE A 68 7.18 -1.29 -13.74
C PHE A 68 7.27 -2.09 -15.06
N GLY A 69 7.12 -1.38 -16.19
CA GLY A 69 7.14 -1.99 -17.53
C GLY A 69 5.89 -2.81 -17.88
N LYS A 70 4.88 -2.86 -17.03
CA LYS A 70 3.61 -3.58 -17.26
C LYS A 70 2.46 -2.61 -17.48
N LYS A 71 1.66 -2.88 -18.51
CA LYS A 71 0.40 -2.17 -18.72
C LYS A 71 -0.61 -2.62 -17.66
N ILE A 72 -1.25 -1.64 -17.01
CA ILE A 72 -2.39 -1.83 -16.10
C ILE A 72 -3.60 -1.07 -16.61
N ASP A 73 -4.81 -1.59 -16.35
CA ASP A 73 -6.05 -1.08 -16.93
C ASP A 73 -6.57 0.20 -16.27
N MET A 74 -6.03 0.56 -15.11
CA MET A 74 -6.34 1.80 -14.39
C MET A 74 -5.15 2.28 -13.57
N PRO A 75 -4.98 3.60 -13.33
CA PRO A 75 -3.77 4.17 -12.71
C PRO A 75 -3.74 4.01 -11.18
N ILE A 76 -4.22 2.87 -10.69
CA ILE A 76 -4.24 2.56 -9.25
C ILE A 76 -3.90 1.08 -9.02
N PHE A 77 -3.26 0.79 -7.87
CA PHE A 77 -2.98 -0.58 -7.48
C PHE A 77 -2.93 -0.75 -5.94
N LEU A 78 -2.89 -2.00 -5.47
CA LEU A 78 -2.89 -2.34 -4.06
C LEU A 78 -1.48 -2.19 -3.48
N SER A 79 -1.30 -1.26 -2.52
CA SER A 79 -0.03 -1.08 -1.80
C SER A 79 0.37 -2.33 -1.01
N PRO A 80 1.67 -2.58 -0.81
CA PRO A 80 2.11 -3.69 0.02
C PRO A 80 1.66 -3.49 1.47
N THR A 81 0.98 -4.50 2.01
CA THR A 81 0.52 -4.50 3.40
C THR A 81 0.74 -5.85 4.04
N ALA A 82 1.20 -5.82 5.29
CA ALA A 82 1.49 -7.01 6.06
C ALA A 82 0.22 -7.70 6.59
N MET A 83 0.32 -8.99 6.85
CA MET A 83 -0.60 -9.78 7.68
C MET A 83 -2.07 -9.66 7.29
N GLN A 84 -2.38 -9.74 6.01
CA GLN A 84 -3.75 -9.55 5.50
C GLN A 84 -4.75 -10.56 6.05
N ARG A 85 -4.29 -11.72 6.53
CA ARG A 85 -5.16 -12.72 7.19
C ARG A 85 -5.72 -12.28 8.55
N LEU A 86 -5.18 -11.24 9.17
CA LEU A 86 -5.82 -10.59 10.32
C LEU A 86 -7.17 -9.95 9.96
N TYR A 87 -7.34 -9.56 8.70
CA TYR A 87 -8.52 -8.84 8.24
C TYR A 87 -9.55 -9.74 7.59
N HIS A 88 -9.07 -10.77 6.87
CA HIS A 88 -9.90 -11.81 6.28
C HIS A 88 -9.08 -13.10 6.13
N HIS A 89 -9.70 -14.26 6.37
CA HIS A 89 -8.99 -15.55 6.34
C HIS A 89 -8.28 -15.86 5.01
N ASP A 90 -8.80 -15.36 3.89
CA ASP A 90 -8.22 -15.54 2.55
C ASP A 90 -7.09 -14.52 2.23
N GLY A 91 -6.98 -13.44 3.02
CA GLY A 91 -5.85 -12.50 3.07
C GLY A 91 -5.25 -12.11 1.72
N ASP A 92 -3.95 -12.37 1.57
CA ASP A 92 -3.17 -12.02 0.37
C ASP A 92 -3.72 -12.66 -0.90
N LYS A 93 -4.27 -13.90 -0.82
CA LYS A 93 -4.88 -14.61 -1.95
C LYS A 93 -6.09 -13.88 -2.50
N ALA A 94 -6.96 -13.39 -1.61
CA ALA A 94 -8.13 -12.61 -2.01
C ALA A 94 -7.74 -11.32 -2.73
N SER A 95 -6.73 -10.62 -2.21
CA SER A 95 -6.23 -9.37 -2.78
C SER A 95 -5.57 -9.58 -4.14
N ALA A 96 -4.75 -10.64 -4.29
CA ALA A 96 -4.08 -10.97 -5.55
C ALA A 96 -5.07 -11.29 -6.67
N ARG A 97 -6.07 -12.16 -6.39
CA ARG A 97 -7.13 -12.48 -7.36
C ARG A 97 -7.98 -11.28 -7.76
N ALA A 98 -8.28 -10.41 -6.80
CA ALA A 98 -9.03 -9.18 -7.09
C ALA A 98 -8.22 -8.22 -7.97
N ALA A 99 -6.93 -8.02 -7.69
CA ALA A 99 -6.06 -7.18 -8.49
C ALA A 99 -5.91 -7.71 -9.93
N GLU A 100 -5.69 -9.02 -10.10
CA GLU A 100 -5.63 -9.68 -11.40
C GLU A 100 -6.91 -9.45 -12.22
N LYS A 101 -8.07 -9.67 -11.60
CA LYS A 101 -9.37 -9.46 -12.27
C LYS A 101 -9.57 -8.05 -12.81
N PHE A 102 -8.96 -7.06 -12.15
CA PHE A 102 -9.02 -5.65 -12.56
C PHE A 102 -7.79 -5.19 -13.35
N GLY A 103 -6.95 -6.11 -13.82
CA GLY A 103 -5.78 -5.81 -14.62
C GLY A 103 -4.80 -4.84 -13.95
N THR A 104 -4.62 -4.95 -12.62
CA THR A 104 -3.74 -4.07 -11.86
C THR A 104 -2.79 -4.85 -10.95
N PHE A 105 -1.77 -4.15 -10.39
CA PHE A 105 -0.78 -4.79 -9.52
C PHE A 105 -1.37 -5.20 -8.16
N TYR A 106 -1.03 -6.42 -7.77
CA TYR A 106 -0.99 -6.82 -6.38
C TYR A 106 0.43 -6.63 -5.84
N SER A 107 0.57 -5.87 -4.74
CA SER A 107 1.87 -5.71 -4.07
C SER A 107 1.93 -6.56 -2.82
N MET A 108 2.83 -7.54 -2.83
CA MET A 108 3.05 -8.47 -1.72
C MET A 108 4.07 -7.92 -0.74
N SER A 109 3.80 -8.01 0.56
CA SER A 109 4.75 -7.63 1.60
C SER A 109 5.69 -8.78 1.96
N THR A 110 6.93 -8.48 2.36
CA THR A 110 7.83 -9.42 3.05
C THR A 110 7.11 -10.13 4.21
N MET A 111 6.23 -9.42 4.91
CA MET A 111 5.48 -9.91 6.07
C MET A 111 4.08 -10.41 5.69
N ALA A 112 3.90 -10.90 4.46
CA ALA A 112 2.66 -11.53 4.03
C ALA A 112 2.44 -12.88 4.72
N ASN A 113 1.18 -13.28 4.83
CA ASN A 113 0.81 -14.57 5.41
C ASN A 113 0.92 -15.73 4.41
N ASN A 114 0.90 -15.43 3.12
CA ASN A 114 1.15 -16.41 2.07
C ASN A 114 2.58 -16.30 1.56
N SER A 115 3.10 -17.40 0.98
CA SER A 115 4.43 -17.38 0.39
C SER A 115 4.42 -16.73 -1.01
N ILE A 116 5.60 -16.35 -1.47
CA ILE A 116 5.85 -15.81 -2.81
C ILE A 116 5.31 -16.81 -3.86
N GLU A 117 5.59 -18.08 -3.67
CA GLU A 117 5.19 -19.18 -4.56
C GLU A 117 3.67 -19.36 -4.58
N GLU A 118 3.02 -19.38 -3.40
CA GLU A 118 1.56 -19.50 -3.31
C GLU A 118 0.84 -18.37 -4.06
N ILE A 119 1.38 -17.15 -4.03
CA ILE A 119 0.78 -16.01 -4.75
C ILE A 119 1.04 -16.11 -6.25
N ALA A 120 2.23 -16.57 -6.66
CA ALA A 120 2.54 -16.82 -8.06
C ALA A 120 1.65 -17.90 -8.68
N ASP A 121 1.36 -18.96 -7.92
CA ASP A 121 0.52 -20.09 -8.38
C ASP A 121 -0.95 -19.69 -8.57
N ILE A 122 -1.47 -18.75 -7.78
CA ILE A 122 -2.90 -18.41 -7.80
C ILE A 122 -3.24 -17.21 -8.64
N SER A 123 -2.25 -16.44 -9.09
CA SER A 123 -2.46 -15.22 -9.88
C SER A 123 -1.41 -15.08 -10.97
N SER A 124 -1.87 -14.93 -12.21
CA SER A 124 -1.06 -14.57 -13.37
C SER A 124 -0.96 -13.05 -13.59
N GLY A 125 -1.69 -12.26 -12.81
CA GLY A 125 -1.70 -10.80 -12.88
C GLY A 125 -0.38 -10.16 -12.48
N PRO A 126 -0.21 -8.85 -12.73
CA PRO A 126 1.01 -8.12 -12.37
C PRO A 126 1.30 -8.17 -10.88
N LYS A 127 2.53 -8.49 -10.50
CA LYS A 127 2.97 -8.66 -9.11
C LYS A 127 4.19 -7.83 -8.76
N LEU A 128 4.10 -7.05 -7.69
CA LEU A 128 5.19 -6.31 -7.08
C LEU A 128 5.53 -6.95 -5.72
N PHE A 129 6.81 -7.12 -5.42
CA PHE A 129 7.24 -7.56 -4.08
C PHE A 129 7.81 -6.38 -3.29
N GLN A 130 7.36 -6.20 -2.07
CA GLN A 130 7.93 -5.22 -1.14
C GLN A 130 8.94 -5.91 -0.23
N LEU A 131 10.19 -5.46 -0.34
CA LEU A 131 11.35 -5.94 0.38
C LEU A 131 11.62 -5.07 1.62
N TYR A 132 12.00 -5.72 2.72
CA TYR A 132 12.77 -5.14 3.80
C TYR A 132 14.15 -5.77 3.82
N VAL A 133 15.20 -4.97 4.00
CA VAL A 133 16.57 -5.47 4.20
C VAL A 133 16.68 -6.01 5.62
N HIS A 134 17.20 -7.22 5.74
CA HIS A 134 17.45 -7.88 7.02
C HIS A 134 18.94 -7.75 7.40
N LYS A 135 19.23 -7.76 8.70
CA LYS A 135 20.62 -7.83 9.21
C LYS A 135 21.37 -9.04 8.65
N ASP A 136 20.67 -10.15 8.49
CA ASP A 136 21.17 -11.31 7.74
C ASP A 136 20.85 -11.14 6.25
N ASN A 137 21.84 -10.77 5.48
CA ASN A 137 21.71 -10.56 4.04
C ASN A 137 21.27 -11.83 3.30
N SER A 138 21.51 -13.03 3.84
CA SER A 138 21.06 -14.27 3.21
C SER A 138 19.53 -14.37 3.09
N ILE A 139 18.79 -13.77 4.03
CA ILE A 139 17.33 -13.66 4.00
C ILE A 139 16.90 -12.74 2.87
N THR A 140 17.55 -11.58 2.76
CA THR A 140 17.26 -10.60 1.69
C THR A 140 17.53 -11.21 0.31
N ASP A 141 18.63 -11.94 0.17
CA ASP A 141 19.03 -12.62 -1.07
C ASP A 141 18.02 -13.71 -1.48
N ASP A 142 17.63 -14.55 -0.53
CA ASP A 142 16.63 -15.59 -0.75
C ASP A 142 15.28 -15.01 -1.23
N LEU A 143 14.82 -13.92 -0.61
CA LEU A 143 13.57 -13.25 -1.02
C LEU A 143 13.66 -12.73 -2.46
N ILE A 144 14.78 -12.09 -2.83
CA ILE A 144 15.01 -11.58 -4.18
C ILE A 144 15.01 -12.73 -5.20
N ASP A 145 15.73 -13.81 -4.91
CA ASP A 145 15.86 -14.94 -5.82
C ASP A 145 14.53 -15.70 -5.99
N ARG A 146 13.78 -15.92 -4.92
CA ARG A 146 12.43 -16.51 -4.97
C ARG A 146 11.46 -15.67 -5.77
N CYS A 147 11.49 -14.34 -5.62
CA CYS A 147 10.65 -13.44 -6.43
C CYS A 147 10.98 -13.53 -7.92
N ARG A 148 12.28 -13.66 -8.27
CA ARG A 148 12.73 -13.82 -9.65
C ARG A 148 12.24 -15.15 -10.23
N ILE A 149 12.42 -16.26 -9.50
CA ILE A 149 11.96 -17.61 -9.89
C ILE A 149 10.43 -17.61 -10.07
N SER A 150 9.71 -16.96 -9.17
CA SER A 150 8.25 -16.85 -9.18
C SER A 150 7.71 -15.77 -10.14
N LYS A 151 8.59 -15.17 -10.96
CA LYS A 151 8.24 -14.21 -12.02
C LYS A 151 7.44 -13.00 -11.52
N PHE A 152 7.85 -12.41 -10.41
CA PHE A 152 7.36 -11.09 -10.02
C PHE A 152 7.86 -10.04 -11.01
N ASP A 153 7.04 -9.04 -11.30
CA ASP A 153 7.29 -8.06 -12.37
C ASP A 153 8.13 -6.88 -11.89
N GLY A 154 8.13 -6.61 -10.60
CA GLY A 154 8.90 -5.53 -9.99
C GLY A 154 9.15 -5.77 -8.51
N MET A 155 10.04 -4.95 -7.96
CA MET A 155 10.38 -4.96 -6.54
C MET A 155 10.36 -3.54 -5.99
N CYS A 156 9.94 -3.36 -4.73
CA CYS A 156 10.12 -2.09 -4.03
C CYS A 156 10.76 -2.32 -2.66
N LEU A 157 11.84 -1.58 -2.39
CA LEU A 157 12.49 -1.55 -1.09
C LEU A 157 11.85 -0.46 -0.22
N THR A 158 11.35 -0.84 0.95
CA THR A 158 10.82 0.11 1.93
C THR A 158 11.96 0.68 2.76
N VAL A 159 12.13 2.01 2.72
CA VAL A 159 13.24 2.73 3.34
C VAL A 159 12.82 3.65 4.49
N ASP A 160 11.53 3.75 4.78
CA ASP A 160 10.96 4.59 5.84
C ASP A 160 10.65 3.84 7.15
N THR A 161 11.05 2.56 7.25
CA THR A 161 10.76 1.68 8.40
C THR A 161 12.05 1.09 8.97
N LEU A 162 13.00 1.94 9.32
CA LEU A 162 14.24 1.53 9.98
C LEU A 162 14.00 1.13 11.45
N VAL A 163 13.00 1.75 12.05
CA VAL A 163 12.45 1.44 13.37
C VAL A 163 10.92 1.48 13.32
N ALA A 164 10.26 0.85 14.24
CA ALA A 164 8.80 0.90 14.31
C ALA A 164 8.32 2.28 14.80
N GLY A 165 7.37 2.89 14.08
CA GLY A 165 6.72 4.12 14.50
C GLY A 165 5.87 3.90 15.76
N ASN A 166 5.73 4.95 16.59
CA ASN A 166 4.97 4.92 17.82
C ASN A 166 3.45 4.96 17.54
N ARG A 167 2.80 3.81 17.54
CA ARG A 167 1.35 3.70 17.30
C ARG A 167 0.61 3.55 18.62
N GLU A 168 0.22 4.65 19.22
CA GLU A 168 -0.42 4.67 20.54
C GLU A 168 -1.71 3.84 20.60
N LYS A 169 -2.49 3.75 19.52
CA LYS A 169 -3.69 2.91 19.47
C LYS A 169 -3.37 1.43 19.66
N ASP A 170 -2.21 0.96 19.18
CA ASP A 170 -1.76 -0.41 19.38
C ASP A 170 -1.43 -0.63 20.86
N HIS A 171 -0.77 0.33 21.51
CA HIS A 171 -0.49 0.28 22.94
C HIS A 171 -1.78 0.31 23.78
N ARG A 172 -2.72 1.20 23.46
CA ARG A 172 -4.00 1.33 24.20
C ARG A 172 -4.89 0.10 24.11
N THR A 173 -4.82 -0.62 22.97
CA THR A 173 -5.59 -1.88 22.80
C THR A 173 -4.83 -3.10 23.26
N GLY A 174 -3.56 -2.95 23.64
CA GLY A 174 -2.67 -4.05 24.03
C GLY A 174 -2.27 -4.94 22.85
N PHE A 175 -2.46 -4.48 21.61
CA PHE A 175 -1.92 -5.13 20.39
C PHE A 175 -0.43 -4.80 20.26
N THR A 176 0.29 -5.07 21.34
CA THR A 176 1.72 -4.81 21.54
C THR A 176 2.53 -6.09 21.41
N THR A 177 3.83 -6.01 21.73
CA THR A 177 4.76 -7.14 21.77
C THR A 177 5.41 -7.29 23.14
N PRO A 178 5.26 -8.44 23.75
CA PRO A 178 4.20 -9.43 23.49
C PRO A 178 2.80 -8.81 23.63
N PRO A 179 1.73 -9.41 23.08
CA PRO A 179 0.39 -8.88 23.23
C PRO A 179 -0.03 -8.82 24.70
N LYS A 180 -0.41 -7.63 25.16
CA LYS A 180 -0.94 -7.38 26.52
C LYS A 180 -2.38 -6.90 26.40
N LEU A 181 -3.26 -7.80 25.89
CA LEU A 181 -4.65 -7.46 25.61
C LEU A 181 -5.36 -6.98 26.88
N THR A 182 -6.03 -5.84 26.78
CA THR A 182 -6.88 -5.31 27.83
C THR A 182 -8.15 -6.13 27.96
N LEU A 183 -8.84 -6.04 29.10
CA LEU A 183 -10.15 -6.70 29.28
C LEU A 183 -11.14 -6.28 28.19
N GLN A 184 -11.15 -4.99 27.80
CA GLN A 184 -11.96 -4.46 26.73
C GLN A 184 -11.62 -5.12 25.37
N SER A 185 -10.33 -5.35 25.11
CA SER A 185 -9.87 -6.04 23.90
C SER A 185 -10.30 -7.50 23.89
N LEU A 186 -10.19 -8.21 25.00
CA LEU A 186 -10.66 -9.59 25.14
C LEU A 186 -12.17 -9.69 24.91
N MET A 187 -12.95 -8.78 25.51
CA MET A 187 -14.40 -8.70 25.26
C MET A 187 -14.69 -8.42 23.79
N SER A 188 -13.90 -7.58 23.15
CA SER A 188 -14.06 -7.31 21.71
C SER A 188 -13.85 -8.56 20.87
N PHE A 189 -12.86 -9.40 21.15
CA PHE A 189 -12.69 -10.69 20.47
C PHE A 189 -13.89 -11.62 20.70
N ALA A 190 -14.40 -11.71 21.93
CA ALA A 190 -15.58 -12.51 22.28
C ALA A 190 -16.85 -12.07 21.51
N LEU A 191 -16.98 -10.76 21.24
CA LEU A 191 -18.08 -10.20 20.46
C LEU A 191 -17.92 -10.38 18.93
N HIS A 192 -16.80 -10.93 18.45
CA HIS A 192 -16.53 -11.21 17.04
C HIS A 192 -16.28 -12.70 16.77
N PRO A 193 -17.24 -13.61 17.14
CA PRO A 193 -17.02 -15.06 17.09
C PRO A 193 -16.68 -15.57 15.67
N GLN A 194 -17.24 -14.96 14.63
CA GLN A 194 -16.92 -15.32 13.24
C GLN A 194 -15.45 -15.04 12.90
N TRP A 195 -14.89 -13.92 13.37
CA TRP A 195 -13.47 -13.60 13.18
C TRP A 195 -12.60 -14.62 13.92
N VAL A 196 -12.92 -14.91 15.18
CA VAL A 196 -12.22 -15.90 16.01
C VAL A 196 -12.25 -17.28 15.36
N PHE A 197 -13.43 -17.74 14.93
CA PHE A 197 -13.59 -19.01 14.24
C PHE A 197 -12.70 -19.07 12.97
N ASN A 198 -12.80 -18.08 12.09
CA ASN A 198 -11.99 -18.03 10.88
C ASN A 198 -10.49 -18.02 11.17
N TYR A 199 -10.07 -17.32 12.21
CA TYR A 199 -8.67 -17.24 12.62
C TYR A 199 -8.08 -18.61 12.98
N PHE A 200 -8.83 -19.45 13.71
CA PHE A 200 -8.37 -20.77 14.14
C PHE A 200 -8.57 -21.89 13.11
N THR A 201 -9.52 -21.76 12.20
CA THR A 201 -9.90 -22.86 11.28
C THR A 201 -9.24 -22.79 9.90
N HIS A 202 -8.69 -21.65 9.49
CA HIS A 202 -8.10 -21.48 8.15
C HIS A 202 -6.56 -21.57 8.13
N GLY A 203 -5.99 -22.47 8.93
CA GLY A 203 -4.55 -22.74 9.00
C GLY A 203 -3.79 -21.79 9.93
N LYS A 204 -2.52 -22.09 10.17
CA LYS A 204 -1.68 -21.31 11.08
C LYS A 204 -1.48 -19.89 10.54
N PHE A 205 -1.47 -18.94 11.46
CA PHE A 205 -1.09 -17.58 11.15
C PHE A 205 0.44 -17.46 11.22
N GLU A 206 1.08 -17.29 10.09
CA GLU A 206 2.54 -17.23 9.95
C GLU A 206 2.93 -16.13 8.97
N MET A 207 4.14 -15.61 9.08
CA MET A 207 4.78 -14.81 8.04
C MET A 207 5.57 -15.76 7.12
N SER A 208 4.90 -16.28 6.10
CA SER A 208 5.36 -17.44 5.32
C SER A 208 6.70 -17.24 4.61
N ASN A 209 7.07 -15.99 4.29
CA ASN A 209 8.31 -15.71 3.56
C ASN A 209 9.56 -15.77 4.42
N VAL A 210 9.42 -15.63 5.75
CA VAL A 210 10.55 -15.53 6.69
C VAL A 210 10.52 -16.57 7.82
N LYS A 211 9.51 -17.44 7.86
CA LYS A 211 9.24 -18.37 8.98
C LYS A 211 10.36 -19.34 9.33
N ASN A 212 11.14 -19.77 8.35
CA ASN A 212 12.21 -20.76 8.53
C ASN A 212 13.60 -20.14 8.72
N LYS A 213 13.68 -18.81 8.77
CA LYS A 213 14.93 -18.06 8.75
C LYS A 213 15.23 -17.33 10.05
N THR A 214 14.33 -17.47 11.04
CA THR A 214 14.52 -16.88 12.37
C THR A 214 14.43 -17.96 13.42
N ASP A 215 15.44 -18.05 14.30
CA ASP A 215 15.60 -19.11 15.34
C ASP A 215 14.44 -19.21 16.35
N LYS A 216 13.50 -18.28 16.35
CA LYS A 216 12.47 -18.14 17.39
C LYS A 216 11.03 -18.29 16.89
N GLY A 217 10.81 -18.74 15.66
CA GLY A 217 9.49 -18.95 15.10
C GLY A 217 8.67 -17.65 14.94
N THR A 218 7.81 -17.61 13.95
CA THR A 218 6.96 -16.44 13.62
C THR A 218 5.56 -16.55 14.25
N ASN A 219 5.47 -16.94 15.53
CA ASN A 219 4.19 -16.91 16.25
C ASN A 219 3.75 -15.48 16.49
N ILE A 220 2.44 -15.21 16.42
CA ILE A 220 1.81 -13.91 16.74
C ILE A 220 2.21 -13.39 18.12
N ALA A 221 2.61 -14.28 19.03
CA ALA A 221 3.11 -13.92 20.35
C ALA A 221 4.40 -13.07 20.29
N LYS A 222 5.14 -13.11 19.17
CA LYS A 222 6.19 -12.14 18.85
C LYS A 222 5.64 -11.20 17.79
N SER A 223 5.34 -9.98 18.16
CA SER A 223 4.72 -9.03 17.28
C SER A 223 5.66 -8.62 16.15
N VAL A 224 5.04 -8.11 15.12
CA VAL A 224 5.66 -7.39 14.00
C VAL A 224 6.67 -6.34 14.45
N ILE A 225 6.39 -5.63 15.55
CA ILE A 225 7.27 -4.59 16.10
C ILE A 225 8.60 -5.19 16.58
N GLU A 226 8.55 -6.31 17.31
CA GLU A 226 9.75 -7.01 17.79
C GLU A 226 10.54 -7.56 16.60
N TYR A 227 9.85 -8.18 15.64
CA TYR A 227 10.48 -8.65 14.41
C TYR A 227 11.20 -7.52 13.67
N ILE A 228 10.53 -6.37 13.47
CA ILE A 228 11.12 -5.19 12.84
C ILE A 228 12.38 -4.75 13.61
N ASN A 229 12.27 -4.56 14.91
CA ASN A 229 13.39 -4.05 15.72
C ASN A 229 14.56 -5.05 15.83
N GLU A 230 14.29 -6.36 15.83
CA GLU A 230 15.33 -7.39 15.89
C GLU A 230 16.00 -7.65 14.54
N GLN A 231 15.22 -7.70 13.47
CA GLN A 231 15.67 -8.20 12.16
C GLN A 231 16.07 -7.12 11.17
N TYR A 232 15.50 -5.91 11.28
CA TYR A 232 15.84 -4.84 10.35
C TYR A 232 17.09 -4.09 10.80
N ASP A 233 17.89 -3.67 9.83
CA ASP A 233 19.09 -2.89 10.09
C ASP A 233 18.75 -1.39 10.13
N PRO A 234 18.80 -0.73 11.32
CA PRO A 234 18.59 0.70 11.41
C PRO A 234 19.72 1.52 10.75
N ALA A 235 20.86 0.89 10.44
CA ALA A 235 21.99 1.49 9.73
C ALA A 235 21.92 1.29 8.22
N MET A 236 20.81 0.73 7.67
CA MET A 236 20.60 0.58 6.23
C MET A 236 20.92 1.87 5.47
N SER A 237 21.70 1.75 4.41
CA SER A 237 22.26 2.87 3.66
C SER A 237 21.92 2.81 2.17
N TRP A 238 22.30 3.84 1.43
CA TRP A 238 22.19 3.86 -0.04
C TRP A 238 22.98 2.73 -0.73
N LYS A 239 24.07 2.23 -0.11
CA LYS A 239 24.83 1.08 -0.62
C LYS A 239 24.01 -0.21 -0.58
N ASP A 240 23.22 -0.39 0.48
CA ASP A 240 22.36 -1.55 0.62
C ASP A 240 21.19 -1.49 -0.38
N ALA A 241 20.65 -0.30 -0.60
CA ALA A 241 19.64 -0.07 -1.64
C ALA A 241 20.20 -0.36 -3.05
N GLU A 242 21.40 0.16 -3.36
CA GLU A 242 22.10 -0.10 -4.63
C GLU A 242 22.38 -1.60 -4.84
N TYR A 243 22.78 -2.30 -3.78
CA TYR A 243 22.97 -3.75 -3.81
C TYR A 243 21.66 -4.47 -4.22
N CYS A 244 20.54 -4.12 -3.59
CA CYS A 244 19.25 -4.72 -3.91
C CYS A 244 18.81 -4.44 -5.36
N VAL A 245 19.02 -3.20 -5.84
CA VAL A 245 18.73 -2.83 -7.24
C VAL A 245 19.54 -3.70 -8.21
N LYS A 246 20.84 -3.81 -7.99
CA LYS A 246 21.75 -4.61 -8.84
C LYS A 246 21.41 -6.09 -8.79
N LYS A 247 21.09 -6.61 -7.61
CA LYS A 247 20.75 -8.03 -7.44
C LYS A 247 19.42 -8.38 -8.08
N TRP A 248 18.41 -7.53 -7.96
CA TRP A 248 17.12 -7.73 -8.62
C TRP A 248 17.25 -7.67 -10.15
N ASN A 249 18.00 -6.70 -10.66
CA ASN A 249 18.27 -6.48 -12.09
C ASN A 249 16.98 -6.41 -12.94
N GLY A 250 16.02 -5.61 -12.51
CA GLY A 250 14.73 -5.41 -13.15
C GLY A 250 14.05 -4.13 -12.64
N PRO A 251 12.77 -3.90 -12.94
CA PRO A 251 12.06 -2.73 -12.44
C PRO A 251 12.06 -2.67 -10.91
N PHE A 252 12.59 -1.56 -10.36
CA PHE A 252 12.82 -1.41 -8.92
C PHE A 252 12.42 -0.01 -8.43
N ALA A 253 11.73 0.03 -7.28
CA ALA A 253 11.35 1.27 -6.62
C ALA A 253 11.94 1.39 -5.21
N LEU A 254 12.22 2.61 -4.77
CA LEU A 254 12.30 2.94 -3.34
C LEU A 254 10.94 3.42 -2.85
N LYS A 255 10.44 2.81 -1.76
CA LYS A 255 9.19 3.20 -1.10
C LYS A 255 9.49 3.92 0.20
N GLY A 256 8.95 5.13 0.35
CA GLY A 256 9.22 6.01 1.49
C GLY A 256 10.00 7.27 1.11
N VAL A 257 10.14 7.54 -0.18
CA VAL A 257 10.82 8.74 -0.68
C VAL A 257 9.91 9.96 -0.53
N MET A 258 10.41 10.98 0.19
CA MET A 258 9.65 12.20 0.50
C MET A 258 10.41 13.48 0.15
N SER A 259 11.60 13.38 -0.44
CA SER A 259 12.42 14.54 -0.82
C SER A 259 12.89 14.48 -2.26
N VAL A 260 13.13 15.65 -2.85
CA VAL A 260 13.74 15.78 -4.19
C VAL A 260 15.15 15.22 -4.21
N GLU A 261 15.90 15.40 -3.13
CA GLU A 261 17.27 14.92 -3.00
C GLU A 261 17.32 13.39 -3.08
N ASP A 262 16.47 12.70 -2.30
CA ASP A 262 16.42 11.24 -2.32
C ASP A 262 15.88 10.70 -3.64
N ALA A 263 14.96 11.39 -4.30
CA ALA A 263 14.49 11.02 -5.63
C ALA A 263 15.63 11.07 -6.68
N LYS A 264 16.52 12.07 -6.59
CA LYS A 264 17.70 12.14 -7.46
C LYS A 264 18.68 11.00 -7.16
N LYS A 265 18.97 10.74 -5.90
CA LYS A 265 19.82 9.60 -5.50
C LYS A 265 19.27 8.25 -5.95
N ALA A 266 17.92 8.10 -5.96
CA ALA A 266 17.29 6.89 -6.46
C ALA A 266 17.62 6.65 -7.96
N ILE A 267 17.72 7.71 -8.77
CA ILE A 267 18.17 7.61 -10.16
C ILE A 267 19.63 7.12 -10.20
N ASP A 268 20.49 7.72 -9.38
CA ASP A 268 21.93 7.44 -9.39
C ASP A 268 22.25 5.97 -9.08
N ILE A 269 21.46 5.33 -8.21
CA ILE A 269 21.60 3.90 -7.89
C ILE A 269 20.88 2.95 -8.85
N GLY A 270 20.18 3.48 -9.88
CA GLY A 270 19.53 2.69 -10.94
C GLY A 270 18.09 2.28 -10.65
N CYS A 271 17.37 2.96 -9.74
CA CYS A 271 15.93 2.76 -9.60
C CYS A 271 15.19 3.20 -10.87
N THR A 272 14.11 2.48 -11.21
CA THR A 272 13.20 2.82 -12.31
C THR A 272 11.97 3.58 -11.84
N ALA A 273 11.66 3.48 -10.55
CA ALA A 273 10.49 4.11 -9.93
C ALA A 273 10.79 4.56 -8.49
N ILE A 274 9.94 5.43 -7.98
CA ILE A 274 9.82 5.73 -6.54
C ILE A 274 8.36 5.70 -6.12
N MET A 275 8.14 5.27 -4.88
CA MET A 275 6.85 5.43 -4.22
C MET A 275 6.98 6.57 -3.21
N VAL A 276 6.36 7.72 -3.55
CA VAL A 276 6.29 8.88 -2.68
C VAL A 276 5.31 8.57 -1.55
N SER A 277 5.84 8.32 -0.37
CA SER A 277 5.12 7.70 0.75
C SER A 277 5.72 8.12 2.09
N ASN A 278 4.87 8.34 3.08
CA ASN A 278 5.22 8.46 4.49
C ASN A 278 4.63 7.28 5.30
N HIS A 279 4.53 6.10 4.67
CA HIS A 279 3.94 4.89 5.25
C HIS A 279 2.49 5.08 5.73
N GLY A 280 1.76 5.99 5.09
CA GLY A 280 0.39 6.32 5.47
C GLY A 280 0.28 7.00 6.84
N GLY A 281 1.30 7.76 7.28
CA GLY A 281 1.35 8.42 8.58
C GLY A 281 1.52 7.46 9.75
N ARG A 282 2.23 6.33 9.57
CA ARG A 282 2.44 5.31 10.59
C ARG A 282 3.88 5.30 11.14
N GLN A 283 4.75 6.14 10.59
CA GLN A 283 6.17 6.23 10.95
C GLN A 283 6.46 7.60 11.57
N LEU A 284 7.07 8.54 10.87
CA LEU A 284 7.34 9.87 11.36
C LEU A 284 6.07 10.72 11.32
N ASP A 285 5.51 11.08 12.48
CA ASP A 285 4.44 12.09 12.53
C ASP A 285 5.00 13.49 12.35
N GLY A 286 4.21 14.44 11.87
CA GLY A 286 4.68 15.78 11.45
C GLY A 286 5.34 15.81 10.08
N SER A 287 5.41 14.69 9.35
CA SER A 287 5.88 14.62 7.96
C SER A 287 4.89 15.28 7.00
N ARG A 288 5.38 15.80 5.86
CA ARG A 288 4.52 16.29 4.78
C ARG A 288 3.65 15.19 4.20
N SER A 289 2.54 15.57 3.57
CA SER A 289 1.76 14.64 2.75
C SER A 289 2.54 14.22 1.50
N PRO A 290 2.43 12.96 1.07
CA PRO A 290 2.99 12.53 -0.21
C PRO A 290 2.49 13.36 -1.39
N PHE A 291 1.21 13.76 -1.41
CA PHE A 291 0.65 14.59 -2.48
C PHE A 291 1.35 15.94 -2.60
N ASP A 292 1.72 16.58 -1.48
CA ASP A 292 2.43 17.86 -1.47
C ASP A 292 3.86 17.78 -2.06
N GLN A 293 4.41 16.56 -2.23
CA GLN A 293 5.77 16.36 -2.72
C GLN A 293 5.84 15.94 -4.20
N VAL A 294 4.73 15.45 -4.77
CA VAL A 294 4.72 14.89 -6.14
C VAL A 294 5.20 15.89 -7.19
N SER A 295 4.66 17.12 -7.22
CA SER A 295 5.01 18.11 -8.24
C SER A 295 6.50 18.47 -8.17
N ALA A 296 7.01 18.81 -6.98
CA ALA A 296 8.42 19.19 -6.80
C ALA A 296 9.38 18.05 -7.19
N ILE A 297 9.01 16.81 -6.88
CA ILE A 297 9.81 15.64 -7.27
C ILE A 297 9.75 15.45 -8.79
N ARG A 298 8.56 15.52 -9.43
CA ARG A 298 8.41 15.41 -10.88
C ARG A 298 9.22 16.46 -11.62
N ASP A 299 9.16 17.71 -11.18
CA ASP A 299 9.92 18.82 -11.78
C ASP A 299 11.44 18.56 -11.74
N ALA A 300 11.90 17.92 -10.66
CA ALA A 300 13.32 17.67 -10.45
C ALA A 300 13.86 16.44 -11.18
N VAL A 301 13.06 15.37 -11.33
CA VAL A 301 13.51 14.10 -11.92
C VAL A 301 13.04 13.89 -13.36
N GLY A 302 12.04 14.67 -13.83
CA GLY A 302 11.45 14.52 -15.14
C GLY A 302 10.91 13.10 -15.37
N ASP A 303 11.10 12.56 -16.56
CA ASP A 303 10.62 11.22 -16.92
C ASP A 303 11.64 10.09 -16.61
N LYS A 304 12.70 10.40 -15.86
CA LYS A 304 13.73 9.41 -15.48
C LYS A 304 13.23 8.39 -14.48
N LEU A 305 12.16 8.71 -13.72
CA LEU A 305 11.53 7.81 -12.76
C LEU A 305 10.01 7.79 -12.95
N GLU A 306 9.44 6.60 -12.83
CA GLU A 306 8.01 6.47 -12.53
C GLU A 306 7.75 6.96 -11.10
N ILE A 307 6.75 7.81 -10.92
CA ILE A 307 6.37 8.35 -9.60
C ILE A 307 5.04 7.75 -9.18
N ILE A 308 5.03 6.97 -8.10
CA ILE A 308 3.84 6.37 -7.55
C ILE A 308 3.47 7.11 -6.27
N LEU A 309 2.29 7.72 -6.23
CA LEU A 309 1.76 8.32 -5.01
C LEU A 309 1.21 7.23 -4.10
N ASP A 310 1.76 7.08 -2.90
CA ASP A 310 1.30 6.13 -1.88
C ASP A 310 0.95 6.85 -0.57
N GLY A 311 -0.34 7.01 -0.31
CA GLY A 311 -0.86 7.63 0.91
C GLY A 311 -1.99 8.63 0.65
N GLY A 312 -2.99 8.64 1.52
CA GLY A 312 -4.09 9.60 1.49
C GLY A 312 -5.17 9.39 0.42
N VAL A 313 -4.95 8.55 -0.59
CA VAL A 313 -5.92 8.30 -1.67
C VAL A 313 -7.19 7.67 -1.13
N ARG A 314 -8.36 8.30 -1.41
CA ARG A 314 -9.69 7.86 -0.96
C ARG A 314 -10.77 8.01 -2.03
N ARG A 315 -10.50 8.74 -3.12
CA ARG A 315 -11.43 9.09 -4.17
C ARG A 315 -10.77 9.04 -5.54
N GLY A 316 -11.57 8.84 -6.59
CA GLY A 316 -11.10 8.98 -7.96
C GLY A 316 -10.53 10.38 -8.26
N THR A 317 -11.11 11.45 -7.68
CA THR A 317 -10.56 12.81 -7.80
C THR A 317 -9.18 12.97 -7.20
N HIS A 318 -8.84 12.22 -6.12
CA HIS A 318 -7.49 12.22 -5.56
C HIS A 318 -6.48 11.63 -6.57
N VAL A 319 -6.91 10.58 -7.30
CA VAL A 319 -6.10 9.99 -8.36
C VAL A 319 -5.86 10.99 -9.48
N LEU A 320 -6.92 11.69 -9.97
CA LEU A 320 -6.76 12.70 -11.02
C LEU A 320 -5.82 13.82 -10.58
N LYS A 321 -5.94 14.30 -9.33
CA LYS A 321 -5.05 15.33 -8.77
C LYS A 321 -3.60 14.84 -8.72
N ALA A 322 -3.38 13.60 -8.28
CA ALA A 322 -2.04 13.02 -8.23
C ALA A 322 -1.40 12.91 -9.62
N LEU A 323 -2.16 12.41 -10.61
CA LEU A 323 -1.70 12.32 -12.01
C LEU A 323 -1.43 13.71 -12.59
N GLY A 324 -2.33 14.69 -12.37
CA GLY A 324 -2.14 16.08 -12.76
C GLY A 324 -0.91 16.73 -12.13
N ALA A 325 -0.55 16.33 -10.90
CA ALA A 325 0.67 16.75 -10.21
C ALA A 325 1.94 16.04 -10.71
N GLY A 326 1.82 15.05 -11.61
CA GLY A 326 2.94 14.35 -12.22
C GLY A 326 3.18 12.92 -11.73
N ALA A 327 2.27 12.34 -10.93
CA ALA A 327 2.36 10.91 -10.62
C ALA A 327 2.06 10.06 -11.86
N THR A 328 2.71 8.89 -11.96
CA THR A 328 2.45 7.87 -13.00
C THR A 328 1.23 7.02 -12.62
N ALA A 329 1.09 6.74 -11.33
CA ALA A 329 -0.02 5.97 -10.75
C ALA A 329 -0.15 6.27 -9.26
N CYS A 330 -1.21 5.76 -8.65
CA CYS A 330 -1.42 5.78 -7.21
C CYS A 330 -1.47 4.38 -6.63
N SER A 331 -1.08 4.23 -5.37
CA SER A 331 -1.33 3.02 -4.60
C SER A 331 -2.07 3.35 -3.29
N PHE A 332 -2.75 2.37 -2.72
CA PHE A 332 -3.48 2.56 -1.47
C PHE A 332 -3.49 1.30 -0.60
N GLY A 333 -3.23 1.48 0.70
CA GLY A 333 -3.21 0.42 1.69
C GLY A 333 -4.54 0.29 2.45
N ARG A 334 -4.81 1.21 3.40
CA ARG A 334 -6.00 1.13 4.28
C ARG A 334 -7.32 0.96 3.53
N MET A 335 -7.43 1.58 2.37
CA MET A 335 -8.65 1.56 1.58
C MET A 335 -9.03 0.14 1.18
N PHE A 336 -8.08 -0.63 0.65
CA PHE A 336 -8.36 -2.01 0.28
C PHE A 336 -8.38 -2.95 1.51
N LEU A 337 -7.61 -2.69 2.56
CA LEU A 337 -7.67 -3.50 3.79
C LEU A 337 -9.05 -3.43 4.46
N PHE A 338 -9.68 -2.27 4.49
CA PHE A 338 -11.06 -2.16 4.97
C PHE A 338 -12.05 -2.89 4.05
N SER A 339 -11.84 -2.86 2.75
CA SER A 339 -12.69 -3.59 1.82
C SER A 339 -12.47 -5.10 1.90
N LEU A 340 -11.24 -5.55 2.10
CA LEU A 340 -10.90 -6.94 2.39
C LEU A 340 -11.60 -7.44 3.67
N ALA A 341 -11.52 -6.67 4.75
CA ALA A 341 -12.22 -6.97 6.00
C ALA A 341 -13.75 -6.97 5.83
N ALA A 342 -14.28 -6.09 4.99
CA ALA A 342 -15.71 -5.98 4.71
C ALA A 342 -16.26 -7.17 3.94
N GLY A 343 -15.49 -7.82 3.05
CA GLY A 343 -16.05 -8.85 2.18
C GLY A 343 -15.04 -9.76 1.46
N GLY A 344 -13.80 -9.88 1.94
CA GLY A 344 -12.79 -10.71 1.29
C GLY A 344 -12.51 -10.24 -0.14
N GLN A 345 -12.29 -11.17 -1.06
CA GLN A 345 -12.07 -10.88 -2.47
C GLN A 345 -13.18 -10.01 -3.07
N LYS A 346 -14.46 -10.34 -2.83
CA LYS A 346 -15.60 -9.54 -3.32
C LYS A 346 -15.59 -8.12 -2.77
N GLY A 347 -15.08 -7.92 -1.55
CA GLY A 347 -14.92 -6.59 -0.97
C GLY A 347 -13.89 -5.76 -1.72
N VAL A 348 -12.73 -6.34 -2.03
CA VAL A 348 -11.67 -5.68 -2.81
C VAL A 348 -12.13 -5.40 -4.25
N GLU A 349 -12.79 -6.37 -4.89
CA GLU A 349 -13.36 -6.19 -6.23
C GLU A 349 -14.39 -5.05 -6.25
N HIS A 350 -15.29 -4.97 -5.26
CA HIS A 350 -16.26 -3.89 -5.15
C HIS A 350 -15.61 -2.51 -5.00
N LEU A 351 -14.54 -2.44 -4.21
CA LEU A 351 -13.75 -1.22 -4.09
C LEU A 351 -13.10 -0.82 -5.43
N LEU A 352 -12.44 -1.78 -6.09
CA LEU A 352 -11.76 -1.51 -7.36
C LEU A 352 -12.75 -1.06 -8.45
N GLN A 353 -13.96 -1.66 -8.48
CA GLN A 353 -15.02 -1.22 -9.37
C GLN A 353 -15.49 0.21 -9.06
N ASN A 354 -15.72 0.53 -7.77
CA ASN A 354 -16.11 1.89 -7.38
C ASN A 354 -15.05 2.93 -7.78
N MET A 355 -13.78 2.60 -7.59
CA MET A 355 -12.66 3.48 -7.97
C MET A 355 -12.56 3.65 -9.48
N HIS A 356 -12.67 2.56 -10.23
CA HIS A 356 -12.71 2.60 -11.70
C HIS A 356 -13.82 3.54 -12.18
N ASP A 357 -15.05 3.36 -11.67
CA ASP A 357 -16.20 4.14 -12.07
C ASP A 357 -16.08 5.63 -11.67
N GLU A 358 -15.51 5.91 -10.49
CA GLU A 358 -15.20 7.29 -10.08
C GLU A 358 -14.17 7.94 -11.00
N ILE A 359 -13.07 7.25 -11.31
CA ILE A 359 -12.00 7.76 -12.18
C ILE A 359 -12.59 7.99 -13.58
N ASN A 360 -13.27 7.01 -14.16
CA ASN A 360 -13.88 7.10 -15.50
C ASN A 360 -14.84 8.30 -15.61
N ARG A 361 -15.78 8.42 -14.66
CA ARG A 361 -16.73 9.54 -14.62
C ARG A 361 -16.00 10.88 -14.50
N ASN A 362 -15.01 10.96 -13.63
CA ASN A 362 -14.29 12.21 -13.41
C ASN A 362 -13.41 12.59 -14.59
N MET A 363 -12.84 11.64 -15.33
CA MET A 363 -12.14 11.91 -16.60
C MET A 363 -13.07 12.53 -17.62
N ILE A 364 -14.30 12.02 -17.77
CA ILE A 364 -15.31 12.59 -18.66
C ILE A 364 -15.65 14.02 -18.24
N LEU A 365 -15.90 14.25 -16.94
CA LEU A 365 -16.21 15.58 -16.38
C LEU A 365 -15.04 16.56 -16.53
N MET A 366 -13.80 16.09 -16.50
CA MET A 366 -12.59 16.87 -16.73
C MET A 366 -12.35 17.19 -18.19
N GLY A 367 -13.06 16.54 -19.11
CA GLY A 367 -12.83 16.66 -20.54
C GLY A 367 -11.54 16.00 -21.00
N CYS A 368 -11.07 14.93 -20.32
CA CYS A 368 -9.84 14.23 -20.63
C CYS A 368 -10.13 12.85 -21.27
N LYS A 369 -9.56 12.58 -22.46
CA LYS A 369 -9.73 11.32 -23.20
C LYS A 369 -8.80 10.21 -22.74
N ASN A 370 -7.67 10.58 -22.14
CA ASN A 370 -6.66 9.65 -21.61
C ASN A 370 -5.88 10.33 -20.50
N LEU A 371 -5.09 9.54 -19.75
CA LEU A 371 -4.36 10.02 -18.58
C LEU A 371 -3.28 11.06 -18.91
N LYS A 372 -2.75 11.10 -20.14
CA LYS A 372 -1.73 12.09 -20.55
C LYS A 372 -2.28 13.51 -20.63
N GLU A 373 -3.59 13.66 -20.75
CA GLU A 373 -4.25 14.96 -20.75
C GLU A 373 -4.42 15.54 -19.33
N LEU A 374 -4.18 14.71 -18.29
CA LEU A 374 -4.07 15.17 -16.90
C LEU A 374 -2.66 15.69 -16.65
N ASN A 375 -2.51 16.98 -16.52
CA ASN A 375 -1.24 17.65 -16.25
C ASN A 375 -1.46 18.86 -15.35
N SER A 376 -0.40 19.59 -15.01
CA SER A 376 -0.44 20.72 -14.06
C SER A 376 -1.42 21.84 -14.47
N SER A 377 -1.72 22.03 -15.77
CA SER A 377 -2.71 23.01 -16.21
C SER A 377 -4.14 22.70 -15.79
N LYS A 378 -4.40 21.47 -15.35
CA LYS A 378 -5.69 21.02 -14.80
C LYS A 378 -5.82 21.19 -13.30
N LEU A 379 -4.80 21.77 -12.66
CA LEU A 379 -4.73 21.92 -11.21
C LEU A 379 -4.58 23.39 -10.82
N ILE A 380 -5.28 23.79 -9.77
CA ILE A 380 -5.07 25.08 -9.08
C ILE A 380 -4.92 24.79 -7.59
N TYR A 381 -3.76 25.14 -7.04
CA TYR A 381 -3.53 25.05 -5.61
C TYR A 381 -4.11 26.28 -4.92
N ARG A 382 -4.88 26.04 -3.87
CA ARG A 382 -5.43 27.09 -3.02
C ARG A 382 -4.30 27.79 -2.26
N LYS A 383 -4.38 29.11 -2.18
CA LYS A 383 -3.43 29.94 -1.42
C LYS A 383 -3.77 29.91 0.07
#